data_38644f4c9d7648edd75bf77fb1561ee1
#
_entry.id   38644f4c9d7648edd75bf77fb1561ee1
#
_cell.length_a   1.000
_cell.length_b   1.000
_cell.length_c   1.000
_cell.angle_alpha   90.00
_cell.angle_beta   90.00
_cell.angle_gamma   90.00
#
_symmetry.space_group_name_H-M   'P 1'
#
loop_
_entity.id
_entity.type
_entity.pdbx_description
1 polymer ?
#
loop_
_entity_poly.entity_id
_entity_poly.type
_entity_poly.pdbx_seq_one_letter_code
_entity_poly.pdbx_strand_id
1 'polypeptide(L)'
;TGDFEAAWSDVLTGCEALLRELHARGCRCGIVTSRTHYQFDYGFSPLGLDGYFDAVICMEDAPRHKPAPDPLLECLRRMGGEPGEAVYIGDSACDMECAAAAGVKSCLALWGIPEGACIRADIELAAPADALKLI
;
A
#
# COMPACT_ATOMS: atom_id res chain seq x y z
N THR A 1 17.63 3.10 -3.47
CA THR A 1 17.47 4.13 -4.49
C THR A 1 16.16 4.87 -4.28
N GLY A 2 16.08 6.13 -4.68
CA GLY A 2 14.89 6.95 -4.49
C GLY A 2 13.78 6.72 -5.51
N ASP A 3 13.89 5.71 -6.35
CA ASP A 3 12.97 5.49 -7.48
C ASP A 3 11.93 4.40 -7.22
N PHE A 4 11.93 3.81 -6.03
CA PHE A 4 11.02 2.73 -5.71
C PHE A 4 9.88 3.26 -4.83
N GLU A 5 8.65 2.91 -5.17
CA GLU A 5 7.47 3.31 -4.42
C GLU A 5 6.76 2.08 -3.86
N ALA A 6 6.33 2.16 -2.61
CA ALA A 6 5.49 1.15 -1.99
C ALA A 6 4.16 1.79 -1.61
N ALA A 7 3.08 1.30 -2.19
CA ALA A 7 1.74 1.67 -1.80
C ALA A 7 1.19 0.60 -0.86
N TRP A 8 0.48 1.03 0.17
CA TRP A 8 -0.01 0.16 1.23
C TRP A 8 -1.51 0.29 1.38
N SER A 9 -2.19 -0.81 1.61
CA SER A 9 -3.55 -0.76 2.09
C SER A 9 -3.52 -0.70 3.64
N ASP A 10 -4.55 -1.18 4.31
CA ASP A 10 -4.68 -1.00 5.77
C ASP A 10 -3.85 -1.99 6.62
N VAL A 11 -2.81 -2.61 6.05
CA VAL A 11 -2.06 -3.69 6.71
C VAL A 11 -0.86 -3.21 7.53
N LEU A 12 -0.92 -1.99 8.05
CA LEU A 12 0.25 -1.33 8.64
C LEU A 12 0.42 -1.52 10.16
N THR A 13 -0.50 -2.20 10.82
CA THR A 13 -0.39 -2.44 12.27
C THR A 13 0.90 -3.19 12.57
N GLY A 14 1.74 -2.61 13.43
CA GLY A 14 3.02 -3.21 13.80
C GLY A 14 4.15 -3.01 12.81
N CYS A 15 3.97 -2.18 11.77
CA CYS A 15 4.96 -1.98 10.71
C CYS A 15 5.81 -0.72 10.88
N GLU A 16 5.83 -0.07 12.05
CA GLU A 16 6.56 1.18 12.21
C GLU A 16 8.05 1.03 11.93
N ALA A 17 8.68 -0.03 12.43
CA ALA A 17 10.11 -0.26 12.20
C ALA A 17 10.42 -0.44 10.72
N LEU A 18 9.54 -1.15 10.00
CA LEU A 18 9.66 -1.34 8.56
C LEU A 18 9.54 -0.02 7.81
N LEU A 19 8.56 0.81 8.16
CA LEU A 19 8.36 2.10 7.51
C LEU A 19 9.56 3.02 7.72
N ARG A 20 10.12 2.99 8.92
CA ARG A 20 11.32 3.77 9.23
C ARG A 20 12.50 3.34 8.35
N GLU A 21 12.69 2.04 8.17
CA GLU A 21 13.78 1.51 7.34
C GLU A 21 13.56 1.83 5.86
N LEU A 22 12.33 1.70 5.36
CA LEU A 22 12.02 2.07 3.98
C LEU A 22 12.28 3.56 3.73
N HIS A 23 11.89 4.41 4.68
CA HIS A 23 12.15 5.83 4.58
C HIS A 23 13.66 6.12 4.55
N ALA A 24 14.43 5.45 5.40
CA ALA A 24 15.88 5.61 5.44
C ALA A 24 16.55 5.19 4.14
N ARG A 25 15.96 4.24 3.42
CA ARG A 25 16.48 3.78 2.11
C ARG A 25 16.00 4.64 0.94
N GLY A 26 15.26 5.70 1.20
CA GLY A 26 14.74 6.57 0.16
C GLY A 26 13.52 6.04 -0.58
N CYS A 27 12.88 5.00 -0.05
CA CYS A 27 11.65 4.47 -0.63
C CYS A 27 10.49 5.41 -0.30
N ARG A 28 9.75 5.85 -1.33
CA ARG A 28 8.56 6.66 -1.12
C ARG A 28 7.38 5.73 -0.84
N CYS A 29 6.61 6.06 0.19
CA CYS A 29 5.47 5.26 0.62
C CYS A 29 4.17 6.05 0.49
N GLY A 30 3.11 5.36 0.10
CA GLY A 30 1.76 5.91 0.04
C GLY A 30 0.76 4.94 0.63
N ILE A 31 -0.40 5.45 0.98
CA ILE A 31 -1.53 4.64 1.48
C ILE A 31 -2.68 4.76 0.50
N VAL A 32 -3.32 3.63 0.21
CA VAL A 32 -4.55 3.56 -0.56
C VAL A 32 -5.57 2.80 0.29
N THR A 33 -6.53 3.52 0.82
CA THR A 33 -7.54 2.95 1.71
C THR A 33 -8.95 3.19 1.18
N SER A 34 -9.88 2.29 1.51
CA SER A 34 -11.30 2.48 1.21
C SER A 34 -12.03 3.27 2.29
N ARG A 35 -11.34 3.68 3.34
CA ARG A 35 -11.90 4.53 4.39
C ARG A 35 -12.08 5.96 3.88
N THR A 36 -13.05 6.67 4.46
CA THR A 36 -13.19 8.12 4.24
C THR A 36 -12.05 8.86 4.94
N HIS A 37 -11.82 10.11 4.56
CA HIS A 37 -10.83 10.94 5.27
C HIS A 37 -11.11 11.02 6.75
N TYR A 38 -12.38 11.15 7.13
CA TYR A 38 -12.76 11.18 8.54
C TYR A 38 -12.38 9.89 9.26
N GLN A 39 -12.69 8.74 8.66
CA GLN A 39 -12.36 7.44 9.26
C GLN A 39 -10.86 7.25 9.37
N PHE A 40 -10.12 7.65 8.34
CA PHE A 40 -8.68 7.53 8.31
C PHE A 40 -8.04 8.39 9.41
N ASP A 41 -8.43 9.65 9.50
CA ASP A 41 -7.86 10.58 10.49
C ASP A 41 -8.15 10.11 11.90
N TYR A 42 -9.36 9.62 12.15
CA TYR A 42 -9.76 9.16 13.49
C TYR A 42 -9.00 7.90 13.90
N GLY A 43 -8.82 6.94 12.98
CA GLY A 43 -8.25 5.63 13.30
C GLY A 43 -6.73 5.54 13.09
N PHE A 44 -6.18 6.32 12.17
CA PHE A 44 -4.78 6.17 11.75
C PHE A 44 -3.86 7.26 12.30
N SER A 45 -4.29 8.52 12.26
CA SER A 45 -3.43 9.64 12.71
C SER A 45 -2.91 9.46 14.14
N PRO A 46 -3.70 8.92 15.09
CA PRO A 46 -3.19 8.68 16.44
C PRO A 46 -2.01 7.71 16.51
N LEU A 47 -1.78 6.90 15.47
CA LEU A 47 -0.64 5.98 15.45
C LEU A 47 0.70 6.67 15.23
N GLY A 48 0.71 7.94 14.81
CA GLY A 48 1.93 8.71 14.63
C GLY A 48 2.76 8.30 13.42
N LEU A 49 2.16 7.66 12.42
CA LEU A 49 2.86 7.16 11.24
C LEU A 49 2.75 8.09 10.03
N ASP A 50 2.04 9.21 10.16
CA ASP A 50 1.75 10.11 9.04
C ASP A 50 3.00 10.60 8.31
N GLY A 51 4.09 10.83 9.04
CA GLY A 51 5.33 11.35 8.48
C GLY A 51 6.06 10.39 7.54
N TYR A 52 5.65 9.13 7.49
CA TYR A 52 6.28 8.13 6.62
C TYR A 52 5.62 8.04 5.24
N PHE A 53 4.51 8.75 5.02
CA PHE A 53 3.75 8.63 3.78
C PHE A 53 3.75 9.93 2.98
N ASP A 54 4.09 9.79 1.70
CA ASP A 54 4.14 10.90 0.75
C ASP A 54 2.79 11.18 0.12
N ALA A 55 1.87 10.22 0.17
CA ALA A 55 0.49 10.38 -0.31
C ALA A 55 -0.44 9.48 0.46
N VAL A 56 -1.67 9.96 0.69
CA VAL A 56 -2.75 9.20 1.32
C VAL A 56 -3.99 9.36 0.45
N ILE A 57 -4.48 8.24 -0.08
CA ILE A 57 -5.68 8.21 -0.92
C ILE A 57 -6.78 7.54 -0.12
N CYS A 58 -7.81 8.31 0.18
CA CYS A 58 -9.02 7.85 0.85
C CYS A 58 -10.17 7.68 -0.15
N MET A 59 -11.30 7.22 0.31
CA MET A 59 -12.45 6.92 -0.53
C MET A 59 -12.83 8.10 -1.44
N GLU A 60 -12.76 9.33 -0.93
CA GLU A 60 -13.17 10.54 -1.66
C GLU A 60 -12.19 10.98 -2.74
N ASP A 61 -10.99 10.43 -2.74
CA ASP A 61 -9.89 10.95 -3.58
C ASP A 61 -9.86 10.35 -4.99
N ALA A 62 -10.68 9.35 -5.27
CA ALA A 62 -10.74 8.73 -6.58
C ALA A 62 -12.19 8.51 -7.02
N PRO A 63 -12.46 8.58 -8.34
CA PRO A 63 -13.84 8.46 -8.83
C PRO A 63 -14.41 7.05 -8.70
N ARG A 64 -13.56 6.03 -8.72
CA ARG A 64 -13.97 4.63 -8.55
C ARG A 64 -13.13 3.99 -7.47
N HIS A 65 -13.75 3.06 -6.73
CA HIS A 65 -13.12 2.37 -5.61
C HIS A 65 -12.47 1.07 -6.07
N LYS A 66 -11.59 0.50 -5.21
CA LYS A 66 -11.05 -0.83 -5.45
C LYS A 66 -12.20 -1.81 -5.68
N PRO A 67 -12.09 -2.76 -6.61
CA PRO A 67 -10.87 -3.20 -7.32
C PRO A 67 -10.51 -2.39 -8.57
N ALA A 68 -11.17 -1.27 -8.86
CA ALA A 68 -10.76 -0.40 -9.95
C ALA A 68 -9.36 0.18 -9.69
N PRO A 69 -8.56 0.46 -10.73
CA PRO A 69 -7.20 0.94 -10.56
C PRO A 69 -7.10 2.40 -10.11
N ASP A 70 -8.22 3.14 -10.13
CA ASP A 70 -8.24 4.58 -9.91
C ASP A 70 -7.56 5.04 -8.63
N PRO A 71 -7.84 4.43 -7.45
CA PRO A 71 -7.21 4.89 -6.20
C PRO A 71 -5.69 4.71 -6.22
N LEU A 72 -5.21 3.58 -6.73
CA LEU A 72 -3.78 3.29 -6.76
C LEU A 72 -3.06 4.20 -7.76
N LEU A 73 -3.65 4.43 -8.93
CA LEU A 73 -3.08 5.33 -9.93
C LEU A 73 -3.01 6.76 -9.41
N GLU A 74 -4.02 7.20 -8.66
CA GLU A 74 -4.00 8.53 -8.05
C GLU A 74 -2.89 8.64 -7.01
N CYS A 75 -2.68 7.59 -6.21
CA CYS A 75 -1.61 7.54 -5.23
C CYS A 75 -0.25 7.70 -5.91
N LEU A 76 0.00 6.93 -6.97
CA LEU A 76 1.27 7.00 -7.71
C LEU A 76 1.46 8.36 -8.35
N ARG A 77 0.39 8.95 -8.89
CA ARG A 77 0.45 10.28 -9.49
C ARG A 77 0.92 11.32 -8.46
N ARG A 78 0.35 11.28 -7.26
CA ARG A 78 0.72 12.22 -6.19
C ARG A 78 2.13 11.99 -5.68
N MET A 79 2.61 10.74 -5.72
CA MET A 79 3.98 10.40 -5.32
C MET A 79 4.99 10.70 -6.43
N GLY A 80 4.55 10.92 -7.65
CA GLY A 80 5.44 11.08 -8.79
C GLY A 80 6.04 9.76 -9.28
N GLY A 81 5.39 8.63 -8.98
CA GLY A 81 5.89 7.30 -9.34
C GLY A 81 5.23 6.73 -10.58
N GLU A 82 5.85 5.69 -11.13
CA GLU A 82 5.35 4.96 -12.28
C GLU A 82 4.89 3.56 -11.88
N PRO A 83 3.79 3.05 -12.49
CA PRO A 83 3.29 1.71 -12.14
C PRO A 83 4.34 0.61 -12.25
N GLY A 84 5.19 0.64 -13.28
CA GLY A 84 6.22 -0.38 -13.48
C GLY A 84 7.32 -0.39 -12.44
N GLU A 85 7.43 0.65 -11.63
CA GLU A 85 8.47 0.79 -10.60
C GLU A 85 7.87 0.77 -9.19
N ALA A 86 6.62 0.36 -9.06
CA ALA A 86 5.90 0.39 -7.80
C ALA A 86 5.40 -1.00 -7.42
N VAL A 87 5.16 -1.19 -6.14
CA VAL A 87 4.45 -2.36 -5.61
C VAL A 87 3.26 -1.88 -4.80
N TYR A 88 2.21 -2.70 -4.73
CA TYR A 88 1.06 -2.46 -3.88
C TYR A 88 0.91 -3.61 -2.89
N ILE A 89 0.98 -3.30 -1.62
CA ILE A 89 0.94 -4.28 -0.54
C ILE A 89 -0.42 -4.23 0.11
N GLY A 90 -1.13 -5.35 0.07
CA GLY A 90 -2.48 -5.44 0.61
C GLY A 90 -2.79 -6.83 1.12
N ASP A 91 -4.01 -7.02 1.62
CA ASP A 91 -4.44 -8.27 2.25
C ASP A 91 -5.79 -8.76 1.73
N SER A 92 -6.27 -8.23 0.61
CA SER A 92 -7.56 -8.63 0.05
C SER A 92 -7.46 -8.91 -1.44
N ALA A 93 -8.44 -9.66 -1.96
CA ALA A 93 -8.55 -9.89 -3.39
C ALA A 93 -8.76 -8.56 -4.13
N CYS A 94 -9.53 -7.63 -3.56
CA CYS A 94 -9.75 -6.32 -4.15
C CYS A 94 -8.45 -5.54 -4.31
N ASP A 95 -7.55 -5.62 -3.32
CA ASP A 95 -6.24 -4.97 -3.41
C ASP A 95 -5.41 -5.56 -4.55
N MET A 96 -5.40 -6.89 -4.67
CA MET A 96 -4.61 -7.56 -5.69
C MET A 96 -5.16 -7.28 -7.10
N GLU A 97 -6.48 -7.26 -7.25
CA GLU A 97 -7.13 -6.93 -8.52
C GLU A 97 -6.88 -5.46 -8.90
N CYS A 98 -6.92 -4.56 -7.92
CA CYS A 98 -6.59 -3.15 -8.13
C CYS A 98 -5.18 -2.98 -8.67
N ALA A 99 -4.21 -3.66 -8.08
CA ALA A 99 -2.82 -3.62 -8.51
C ALA A 99 -2.68 -4.14 -9.95
N ALA A 100 -3.28 -5.28 -10.26
CA ALA A 100 -3.23 -5.86 -11.60
C ALA A 100 -3.80 -4.92 -12.63
N ALA A 101 -4.95 -4.29 -12.33
CA ALA A 101 -5.60 -3.36 -13.25
C ALA A 101 -4.77 -2.09 -13.46
N ALA A 102 -3.98 -1.68 -12.47
CA ALA A 102 -3.12 -0.50 -12.55
C ALA A 102 -1.77 -0.79 -13.21
N GLY A 103 -1.43 -2.04 -13.45
CA GLY A 103 -0.12 -2.42 -13.96
C GLY A 103 0.97 -2.37 -12.89
N VAL A 104 0.59 -2.52 -11.63
CA VAL A 104 1.48 -2.48 -10.47
C VAL A 104 1.65 -3.89 -9.93
N LYS A 105 2.87 -4.24 -9.52
CA LYS A 105 3.13 -5.55 -8.94
C LYS A 105 2.38 -5.69 -7.61
N SER A 106 1.61 -6.77 -7.49
CA SER A 106 0.81 -7.03 -6.29
C SER A 106 1.61 -7.84 -5.27
N CYS A 107 1.54 -7.41 -4.01
CA CYS A 107 2.20 -8.08 -2.89
C CYS A 107 1.14 -8.41 -1.84
N LEU A 108 0.95 -9.70 -1.58
CA LEU A 108 -0.03 -10.15 -0.59
C LEU A 108 0.60 -10.23 0.78
N ALA A 109 0.04 -9.48 1.72
CA ALA A 109 0.49 -9.49 3.11
C ALA A 109 -0.16 -10.67 3.84
N LEU A 110 0.59 -11.76 3.99
CA LEU A 110 0.04 -13.00 4.59
C LEU A 110 -0.36 -12.82 6.05
N TRP A 111 0.24 -11.88 6.74
CA TRP A 111 -0.12 -11.61 8.15
C TRP A 111 -1.50 -10.97 8.30
N GLY A 112 -2.09 -10.47 7.22
CA GLY A 112 -3.40 -9.82 7.25
C GLY A 112 -4.55 -10.68 6.76
N ILE A 113 -4.29 -11.92 6.31
CA ILE A 113 -5.35 -12.77 5.75
C ILE A 113 -5.68 -13.93 6.67
N PRO A 114 -6.94 -14.44 6.61
CA PRO A 114 -7.31 -15.65 7.35
C PRO A 114 -6.55 -16.87 6.84
N GLU A 115 -6.27 -17.80 7.75
CA GLU A 115 -5.67 -19.08 7.38
C GLU A 115 -6.56 -19.81 6.37
N GLY A 116 -5.94 -20.35 5.32
CA GLY A 116 -6.65 -21.07 4.28
C GLY A 116 -7.26 -20.22 3.18
N ALA A 117 -7.13 -18.88 3.24
CA ALA A 117 -7.60 -18.03 2.18
C ALA A 117 -6.73 -18.22 0.92
N CYS A 118 -7.40 -18.27 -0.25
CA CYS A 118 -6.75 -18.39 -1.55
C CYS A 118 -6.86 -17.06 -2.30
N ILE A 119 -5.82 -16.25 -2.26
CA ILE A 119 -5.77 -14.97 -2.95
C ILE A 119 -4.53 -14.97 -3.84
N ARG A 120 -4.69 -14.65 -5.12
CA ARG A 120 -3.57 -14.59 -6.07
C ARG A 120 -2.86 -13.26 -5.99
N ALA A 121 -1.52 -13.31 -6.04
CA ALA A 121 -0.67 -12.14 -6.07
C ALA A 121 0.62 -12.45 -6.82
N ASP A 122 1.32 -11.41 -7.28
CA ASP A 122 2.62 -11.59 -7.91
C ASP A 122 3.67 -12.01 -6.88
N ILE A 123 3.57 -11.47 -5.67
CA ILE A 123 4.51 -11.73 -4.58
C ILE A 123 3.71 -11.97 -3.30
N GLU A 124 4.18 -12.90 -2.47
CA GLU A 124 3.64 -13.12 -1.13
C GLU A 124 4.67 -12.70 -0.10
N LEU A 125 4.23 -11.97 0.92
CA LEU A 125 5.09 -11.51 2.01
C LEU A 125 4.61 -12.19 3.29
N ALA A 126 5.48 -13.06 3.85
CA ALA A 126 5.15 -13.80 5.07
C ALA A 126 5.14 -12.90 6.31
N ALA A 127 6.00 -11.89 6.34
CA ALA A 127 6.13 -10.95 7.45
C ALA A 127 6.41 -9.55 6.90
N PRO A 128 6.10 -8.48 7.67
CA PRO A 128 6.35 -7.11 7.21
C PRO A 128 7.78 -6.86 6.75
N ALA A 129 8.77 -7.40 7.46
CA ALA A 129 10.18 -7.21 7.11
C ALA A 129 10.54 -7.75 5.73
N ASP A 130 9.76 -8.67 5.17
CA ASP A 130 10.01 -9.23 3.84
C ASP A 130 9.86 -8.15 2.74
N ALA A 131 9.15 -7.06 3.02
CA ALA A 131 9.04 -5.95 2.09
C ALA A 131 10.39 -5.31 1.77
N LEU A 132 11.35 -5.39 2.68
CA LEU A 132 12.70 -4.87 2.45
C LEU A 132 13.45 -5.60 1.33
N LYS A 133 13.04 -6.82 1.01
CA LYS A 133 13.63 -7.61 -0.06
C LYS A 133 13.19 -7.13 -1.45
N LEU A 134 12.19 -6.25 -1.51
CA LEU A 134 11.67 -5.73 -2.77
C LEU A 134 12.51 -4.59 -3.34
N ILE A 135 13.36 -4.01 -2.54
CA ILE A 135 14.16 -2.84 -2.91
C ILE A 135 15.66 -3.11 -2.85
#